data_d9977d9d6190456e53e577d8cd602e1d
#
_entry.id   d9977d9d6190456e53e577d8cd602e1d
#
_cell.length_a   1.000
_cell.length_b   1.000
_cell.length_c   1.000
_cell.angle_alpha   90.00
_cell.angle_beta   90.00
_cell.angle_gamma   90.00
#
_symmetry.space_group_name_H-M   'P 1'
#
loop_
_entity.id
_entity.type
_entity.pdbx_description
1 polymer ?
#
loop_
_entity_poly.entity_id
_entity_poly.type
_entity_poly.pdbx_seq_one_letter_code
_entity_poly.pdbx_strand_id
1 'polypeptide(L)'
;THAYHRAFVAEGEGQVVGFAGYGASQTEETDFDGELFSIYILQAVHKQGVGRRLVNAVVKELRGMGCSSMMVWVLKDNPARGFYERLGGKYLYEKTIQIGNDTLMEVAYGWRSLEKFPA
;
A
#
# COMPACT_ATOMS: atom_id res chain seq x y z
N THR A 1 -20.93 5.59 -5.15
CA THR A 1 -20.41 4.61 -4.93
C THR A 1 -19.37 4.36 -4.06
N HIS A 2 -19.19 3.31 -3.61
CA HIS A 2 -18.26 3.05 -2.70
C HIS A 2 -17.23 2.23 -3.23
N ALA A 3 -16.10 2.67 -3.10
CA ALA A 3 -15.00 1.83 -3.24
C ALA A 3 -15.08 0.87 -2.14
N TYR A 4 -14.99 -0.35 -2.43
CA TYR A 4 -15.00 -1.32 -1.42
C TYR A 4 -13.62 -1.45 -0.89
N HIS A 5 -13.47 -1.06 0.37
CA HIS A 5 -12.22 -1.28 1.05
C HIS A 5 -12.23 -2.68 1.60
N ARG A 6 -11.20 -3.41 1.31
CA ARG A 6 -10.97 -4.71 1.89
C ARG A 6 -9.69 -4.67 2.68
N ALA A 7 -9.50 -5.64 3.54
CA ALA A 7 -8.30 -5.68 4.37
C ALA A 7 -7.89 -7.12 4.64
N PHE A 8 -6.57 -7.31 4.73
CA PHE A 8 -6.01 -8.54 5.25
C PHE A 8 -5.47 -8.26 6.65
N VAL A 9 -5.56 -9.25 7.52
CA VAL A 9 -4.94 -9.18 8.83
C VAL A 9 -3.91 -10.27 8.94
N ALA A 10 -2.80 -9.95 9.57
CA ALA A 10 -1.77 -10.93 9.87
C ALA A 10 -1.87 -11.26 11.35
N GLU A 11 -1.87 -12.55 11.69
CA GLU A 11 -1.93 -12.98 13.06
C GLU A 11 -0.67 -13.75 13.43
N GLY A 12 -0.19 -13.53 14.61
CA GLY A 12 0.92 -14.30 15.17
C GLY A 12 0.62 -14.65 16.61
N GLU A 13 0.68 -15.93 16.93
CA GLU A 13 0.47 -16.42 18.31
C GLU A 13 -0.86 -15.94 18.88
N GLY A 14 -1.91 -15.94 18.05
CA GLY A 14 -3.23 -15.56 18.51
C GLY A 14 -3.50 -14.07 18.56
N GLN A 15 -2.56 -13.25 18.10
CA GLN A 15 -2.73 -11.81 18.12
C GLN A 15 -2.64 -11.24 16.72
N VAL A 16 -3.38 -10.15 16.49
CA VAL A 16 -3.23 -9.42 15.24
C VAL A 16 -1.91 -8.65 15.29
N VAL A 17 -1.01 -8.92 14.38
CA VAL A 17 0.30 -8.28 14.33
C VAL A 17 0.44 -7.31 13.16
N GLY A 18 -0.57 -7.22 12.30
CA GLY A 18 -0.54 -6.25 11.22
C GLY A 18 -1.80 -6.31 10.39
N PHE A 19 -2.00 -5.33 9.54
CA PHE A 19 -3.10 -5.33 8.59
C PHE A 19 -2.73 -4.48 7.37
N ALA A 20 -3.43 -4.72 6.26
CA ALA A 20 -3.29 -3.92 5.06
C ALA A 20 -4.67 -3.69 4.47
N GLY A 21 -5.00 -2.44 4.18
CA GLY A 21 -6.24 -2.08 3.52
C GLY A 21 -6.01 -1.81 2.04
N TYR A 22 -6.90 -2.27 1.19
CA TYR A 22 -6.69 -2.17 -0.25
C TYR A 22 -8.03 -2.12 -0.98
N GLY A 23 -7.99 -1.79 -2.25
CA GLY A 23 -9.17 -1.78 -3.10
C GLY A 23 -8.90 -1.11 -4.42
N ALA A 24 -9.98 -0.77 -5.12
CA ALA A 24 -9.85 -0.02 -6.36
C ALA A 24 -9.31 1.36 -6.06
N SER A 25 -8.47 1.89 -6.96
CA SER A 25 -7.88 3.19 -6.74
C SER A 25 -8.95 4.27 -6.68
N GLN A 26 -8.80 5.17 -5.72
CA GLN A 26 -9.67 6.31 -5.60
C GLN A 26 -9.03 7.58 -6.11
N THR A 27 -7.81 7.49 -6.63
CA THR A 27 -7.10 8.64 -7.15
C THR A 27 -7.37 8.73 -8.63
N GLU A 28 -8.25 9.65 -9.00
CA GLU A 28 -8.72 9.71 -10.39
C GLU A 28 -7.70 10.30 -11.34
N GLU A 29 -6.74 11.02 -10.84
CA GLU A 29 -5.73 11.65 -11.69
C GLU A 29 -4.67 10.68 -12.17
N THR A 30 -4.71 9.42 -11.74
CA THR A 30 -3.71 8.46 -12.13
C THR A 30 -4.33 7.36 -12.97
N ASP A 31 -3.49 6.65 -13.70
CA ASP A 31 -3.95 5.53 -14.50
C ASP A 31 -3.74 4.19 -13.79
N PHE A 32 -3.58 4.22 -12.46
CA PHE A 32 -3.47 3.00 -11.66
C PHE A 32 -4.86 2.56 -11.22
N ASP A 33 -5.16 1.27 -11.35
CA ASP A 33 -6.49 0.76 -11.03
C ASP A 33 -6.62 0.15 -9.65
N GLY A 34 -5.53 -0.20 -9.00
CA GLY A 34 -5.56 -0.71 -7.63
C GLY A 34 -4.82 0.19 -6.69
N GLU A 35 -5.13 0.10 -5.40
CA GLU A 35 -4.49 0.95 -4.41
C GLU A 35 -4.34 0.21 -3.09
N LEU A 36 -3.16 0.37 -2.47
CA LEU A 36 -2.91 -0.02 -1.10
C LEU A 36 -3.18 1.22 -0.27
N PHE A 37 -4.27 1.20 0.51
CA PHE A 37 -4.67 2.39 1.26
C PHE A 37 -3.89 2.57 2.54
N SER A 38 -3.56 1.47 3.21
CA SER A 38 -2.85 1.55 4.47
C SER A 38 -2.19 0.21 4.76
N ILE A 39 -1.10 0.26 5.51
CA ILE A 39 -0.49 -0.94 6.03
C ILE A 39 0.08 -0.61 7.39
N TYR A 40 -0.15 -1.49 8.35
CA TYR A 40 0.35 -1.33 9.70
C TYR A 40 0.91 -2.65 10.19
N ILE A 41 2.05 -2.62 10.81
CA ILE A 41 2.71 -3.81 11.33
C ILE A 41 3.26 -3.46 12.70
N LEU A 42 2.93 -4.28 13.70
CA LEU A 42 3.48 -4.09 15.03
C LEU A 42 4.99 -4.09 14.98
N GLN A 43 5.58 -3.15 15.69
CA GLN A 43 7.04 -3.01 15.68
C GLN A 43 7.73 -4.30 16.15
N ALA A 44 7.12 -5.02 17.07
CA ALA A 44 7.70 -6.24 17.59
C ALA A 44 7.95 -7.31 16.52
N VAL A 45 7.24 -7.26 15.40
CA VAL A 45 7.41 -8.24 14.34
C VAL A 45 8.01 -7.63 13.07
N HIS A 46 8.57 -6.41 13.17
CA HIS A 46 9.25 -5.82 12.02
C HIS A 46 10.43 -6.71 11.62
N LYS A 47 10.72 -6.71 10.34
CA LYS A 47 11.82 -7.48 9.75
C LYS A 47 11.59 -8.98 9.77
N GLN A 48 10.36 -9.42 10.04
CA GLN A 48 10.03 -10.83 9.98
C GLN A 48 9.27 -11.20 8.71
N GLY A 49 9.20 -10.29 7.75
CA GLY A 49 8.55 -10.56 6.48
C GLY A 49 7.04 -10.40 6.48
N VAL A 50 6.46 -9.89 7.58
CA VAL A 50 5.01 -9.73 7.68
C VAL A 50 4.51 -8.73 6.64
N GLY A 51 5.22 -7.60 6.49
CA GLY A 51 4.81 -6.59 5.52
C GLY A 51 4.82 -7.11 4.09
N ARG A 52 5.87 -7.83 3.72
CA ARG A 52 5.96 -8.40 2.38
C ARG A 52 4.83 -9.41 2.14
N ARG A 53 4.53 -10.24 3.13
CA ARG A 53 3.44 -11.22 2.98
C ARG A 53 2.09 -10.53 2.86
N LEU A 54 1.87 -9.44 3.62
CA LEU A 54 0.63 -8.69 3.50
C LEU A 54 0.50 -8.07 2.11
N VAL A 55 1.56 -7.45 1.61
CA VAL A 55 1.50 -6.84 0.29
C VAL A 55 1.32 -7.89 -0.80
N ASN A 56 1.99 -9.05 -0.67
CA ASN A 56 1.78 -10.13 -1.63
C ASN A 56 0.34 -10.60 -1.64
N ALA A 57 -0.32 -10.68 -0.48
CA ALA A 57 -1.72 -11.06 -0.40
C ALA A 57 -2.61 -10.00 -1.06
N VAL A 58 -2.30 -8.71 -0.84
CA VAL A 58 -3.03 -7.62 -1.46
C VAL A 58 -2.91 -7.69 -2.98
N VAL A 59 -1.69 -7.89 -3.49
CA VAL A 59 -1.47 -7.97 -4.93
C VAL A 59 -2.27 -9.10 -5.54
N LYS A 60 -2.29 -10.25 -4.87
CA LYS A 60 -3.04 -11.40 -5.37
C LYS A 60 -4.53 -11.08 -5.44
N GLU A 61 -5.06 -10.40 -4.41
CA GLU A 61 -6.47 -10.03 -4.42
C GLU A 61 -6.78 -8.98 -5.48
N LEU A 62 -5.94 -7.98 -5.62
CA LEU A 62 -6.16 -6.96 -6.63
C LEU A 62 -6.16 -7.57 -8.03
N ARG A 63 -5.26 -8.51 -8.28
CA ARG A 63 -5.27 -9.23 -9.56
C ARG A 63 -6.57 -10.00 -9.74
N GLY A 64 -7.06 -10.63 -8.69
CA GLY A 64 -8.33 -11.35 -8.75
C GLY A 64 -9.52 -10.44 -9.00
N MET A 65 -9.41 -9.17 -8.62
CA MET A 65 -10.42 -8.16 -8.88
C MET A 65 -10.32 -7.56 -10.28
N GLY A 66 -9.33 -7.96 -11.06
CA GLY A 66 -9.12 -7.44 -12.40
C GLY A 66 -8.16 -6.25 -12.47
N CYS A 67 -7.51 -5.91 -11.36
CA CYS A 67 -6.55 -4.81 -11.38
C CYS A 67 -5.22 -5.27 -11.97
N SER A 68 -4.61 -4.42 -12.77
CA SER A 68 -3.32 -4.73 -13.37
C SER A 68 -2.18 -3.92 -12.75
N SER A 69 -2.50 -2.92 -11.93
CA SER A 69 -1.53 -2.03 -11.34
C SER A 69 -1.93 -1.69 -9.91
N MET A 70 -0.99 -1.13 -9.14
CA MET A 70 -1.24 -0.75 -7.76
C MET A 70 -0.42 0.48 -7.43
N MET A 71 -0.99 1.37 -6.63
CA MET A 71 -0.25 2.51 -6.12
C MET A 71 -0.47 2.66 -4.62
N VAL A 72 0.36 3.46 -3.97
CA VAL A 72 0.23 3.78 -2.56
C VAL A 72 0.67 5.22 -2.35
N TRP A 73 -0.06 5.92 -1.48
CA TRP A 73 0.36 7.25 -1.02
C TRP A 73 0.98 7.11 0.36
N VAL A 74 2.08 7.83 0.59
CA VAL A 74 2.77 7.79 1.87
C VAL A 74 3.33 9.18 2.15
N LEU A 75 3.36 9.59 3.42
CA LEU A 75 3.94 10.88 3.76
C LEU A 75 5.42 10.89 3.38
N LYS A 76 5.87 12.03 2.88
CA LYS A 76 7.23 12.15 2.34
C LYS A 76 8.30 11.80 3.37
N ASP A 77 8.04 12.13 4.63
CA ASP A 77 9.00 11.87 5.70
C ASP A 77 8.83 10.52 6.38
N ASN A 78 7.93 9.70 5.89
CA ASN A 78 7.67 8.40 6.51
C ASN A 78 8.73 7.39 6.12
N PRO A 79 9.37 6.72 7.09
CA PRO A 79 10.40 5.70 6.76
C PRO A 79 9.87 4.54 5.94
N ALA A 80 8.56 4.32 5.89
CA ALA A 80 7.98 3.25 5.08
C ALA A 80 8.31 3.39 3.59
N ARG A 81 8.73 4.57 3.15
CA ARG A 81 9.14 4.75 1.76
C ARG A 81 10.18 3.72 1.33
N GLY A 82 11.17 3.46 2.21
CA GLY A 82 12.18 2.46 1.89
C GLY A 82 11.62 1.07 1.70
N PHE A 83 10.58 0.73 2.45
CA PHE A 83 9.91 -0.56 2.31
C PHE A 83 9.27 -0.67 0.92
N TYR A 84 8.57 0.38 0.47
CA TYR A 84 7.94 0.35 -0.84
C TYR A 84 8.98 0.29 -1.97
N GLU A 85 10.10 1.00 -1.79
CA GLU A 85 11.17 0.97 -2.79
C GLU A 85 11.79 -0.41 -2.89
N ARG A 86 11.97 -1.08 -1.76
CA ARG A 86 12.52 -2.44 -1.76
C ARG A 86 11.58 -3.45 -2.41
N LEU A 87 10.29 -3.14 -2.43
CA LEU A 87 9.32 -3.99 -3.12
C LEU A 87 9.24 -3.68 -4.62
N GLY A 88 10.08 -2.79 -5.10
CA GLY A 88 10.10 -2.44 -6.53
C GLY A 88 9.19 -1.31 -6.92
N GLY A 89 8.64 -0.59 -5.94
CA GLY A 89 7.78 0.56 -6.22
C GLY A 89 8.57 1.68 -6.85
N LYS A 90 7.96 2.34 -7.83
CA LYS A 90 8.56 3.48 -8.51
C LYS A 90 7.95 4.75 -8.00
N TYR A 91 8.79 5.75 -7.74
CA TYR A 91 8.32 7.07 -7.35
C TYR A 91 7.54 7.67 -8.51
N LEU A 92 6.37 8.16 -8.23
CA LEU A 92 5.50 8.68 -9.28
C LEU A 92 5.22 10.16 -9.16
N TYR A 93 4.63 10.56 -8.05
CA TYR A 93 4.12 11.91 -7.87
C TYR A 93 4.31 12.39 -6.45
N GLU A 94 4.22 13.70 -6.27
CA GLU A 94 4.07 14.28 -4.93
C GLU A 94 2.86 15.18 -4.95
N LYS A 95 2.25 15.35 -3.81
CA LYS A 95 1.20 16.36 -3.65
C LYS A 95 1.23 16.91 -2.22
N THR A 96 0.71 18.12 -2.08
CA THR A 96 0.58 18.76 -0.79
C THR A 96 -0.79 18.42 -0.23
N ILE A 97 -0.85 18.09 1.04
CA ILE A 97 -2.13 17.86 1.72
C ILE A 97 -2.20 18.69 2.97
N GLN A 98 -3.44 18.99 3.39
CA GLN A 98 -3.68 19.72 4.62
C GLN A 98 -4.26 18.77 5.64
N ILE A 99 -3.66 18.73 6.83
CA ILE A 99 -4.20 17.97 7.95
C ILE A 99 -4.29 18.95 9.10
N GLY A 100 -5.50 19.40 9.41
CA GLY A 100 -5.69 20.45 10.40
C GLY A 100 -5.03 21.73 9.90
N ASN A 101 -4.11 22.28 10.70
CA ASN A 101 -3.36 23.48 10.34
C ASN A 101 -2.02 23.18 9.70
N ASP A 102 -1.70 21.91 9.52
CA ASP A 102 -0.42 21.52 8.98
C ASP A 102 -0.48 21.24 7.49
N THR A 103 0.54 21.68 6.77
CA THR A 103 0.69 21.37 5.36
C THR A 103 1.76 20.30 5.24
N LEU A 104 1.40 19.17 4.67
CA LEU A 104 2.30 18.03 4.55
C LEU A 104 2.43 17.63 3.09
N MET A 105 3.50 16.88 2.80
CA MET A 105 3.72 16.35 1.46
C MET A 105 3.51 14.86 1.48
N GLU A 106 2.78 14.37 0.49
CA GLU A 106 2.67 12.94 0.22
C GLU A 106 3.37 12.60 -1.06
N VAL A 107 3.94 11.41 -1.12
CA VAL A 107 4.53 10.89 -2.35
C VAL A 107 3.81 9.59 -2.71
N ALA A 108 3.77 9.29 -3.99
CA ALA A 108 3.13 8.07 -4.47
C ALA A 108 4.18 7.13 -5.05
N TYR A 109 4.02 5.86 -4.74
CA TYR A 109 4.80 4.79 -5.38
C TYR A 109 3.84 3.90 -6.13
N GLY A 110 4.30 3.34 -7.23
CA GLY A 110 3.43 2.50 -8.05
C GLY A 110 4.13 1.30 -8.63
N TRP A 111 3.32 0.30 -8.93
CA TRP A 111 3.71 -0.93 -9.61
C TRP A 111 2.78 -1.07 -10.79
N ARG A 112 3.31 -0.86 -12.00
CA ARG A 112 2.48 -0.83 -13.20
C ARG A 112 2.03 -2.20 -13.66
N SER A 113 2.75 -3.24 -13.29
CA SER A 113 2.36 -4.59 -13.67
C SER A 113 2.37 -5.49 -12.46
N LEU A 114 1.17 -5.80 -11.95
CA LEU A 114 1.05 -6.70 -10.82
C LEU A 114 1.41 -8.14 -11.19
N GLU A 115 1.33 -8.46 -12.48
CA GLU A 115 1.75 -9.76 -12.95
C GLU A 115 3.24 -9.97 -12.71
N LYS A 116 4.01 -8.89 -12.76
CA LYS A 116 5.44 -8.93 -12.53
C LYS A 116 5.84 -8.53 -11.13
N PHE A 117 4.86 -8.36 -10.25
CA PHE A 117 5.16 -7.92 -8.90
C PHE A 117 6.15 -8.91 -8.28
N PRO A 118 7.19 -8.41 -7.65
CA PRO A 118 8.21 -9.27 -7.13
C PRO A 118 7.61 -10.12 -6.07
N ALA A 119 7.83 -11.32 -6.24
CA ALA A 119 7.40 -12.25 -5.25
C ALA A 119 8.23 -12.07 -4.01
#